data_5d1b98b5d68b5cf8b66b4af4b39eb735
#
_entry.id   5d1b98b5d68b5cf8b66b4af4b39eb735
#
_cell.length_a   1.000
_cell.length_b   1.000
_cell.length_c   1.000
_cell.angle_alpha   90.00
_cell.angle_beta   90.00
_cell.angle_gamma   90.00
#
_symmetry.space_group_name_H-M   'P 1'
#
loop_
_entity.id
_entity.type
_entity.pdbx_description
1 polymer ?
#
loop_
_entity_poly.entity_id
_entity_poly.type
_entity_poly.pdbx_seq_one_letter_code
_entity_poly.pdbx_strand_id
1 'polypeptide(L)'
;FKCDWSSDVCSSDLGVLGGHWTRNLAADSKGTLYVAIGSNGNINDHDDPHRAAVSVVEPNGKLTQYATGLRNPVGITFYPGTDDLYVVVNERDGEGDELVPDYLTHVEKGAFYGWPYAYLGQHEEPSLKGKRPDLVAKAKVPDVLFRSHSAPLGLLFYTGTQFPAEYRGGAFVAHHGSWNAANPRGYKI
;
A
#
# COMPACT_ATOMS: atom_id res chain seq x y z
N PHE A 1 -19.56 -8.94 13.19
CA PHE A 1 -19.72 -9.12 11.73
C PHE A 1 -20.56 -10.36 11.47
N LYS A 2 -21.85 -10.20 11.14
CA LYS A 2 -22.60 -11.25 10.46
C LYS A 2 -22.50 -10.98 8.97
N CYS A 3 -21.56 -11.63 8.28
CA CYS A 3 -21.63 -11.74 6.84
C CYS A 3 -22.75 -12.74 6.53
N ASP A 4 -23.88 -12.26 6.04
CA ASP A 4 -24.85 -13.10 5.38
C ASP A 4 -24.30 -13.42 3.99
N TRP A 5 -23.93 -14.68 3.77
CA TRP A 5 -23.41 -15.18 2.48
C TRP A 5 -24.40 -15.06 1.31
N SER A 6 -25.64 -14.66 1.60
CA SER A 6 -26.71 -14.50 0.59
C SER A 6 -26.86 -13.08 0.06
N SER A 7 -26.12 -12.11 0.61
CA SER A 7 -26.22 -10.71 0.18
C SER A 7 -24.85 -10.09 -0.06
N ASP A 8 -24.70 -9.34 -1.16
CA ASP A 8 -23.51 -8.55 -1.52
C ASP A 8 -23.18 -7.40 -0.55
N VAL A 9 -23.71 -7.44 0.67
CA VAL A 9 -23.63 -6.35 1.66
C VAL A 9 -22.21 -6.13 2.16
N CYS A 10 -21.32 -7.13 2.09
CA CYS A 10 -19.93 -6.96 2.51
C CYS A 10 -19.08 -6.10 1.56
N SER A 11 -19.54 -5.84 0.34
CA SER A 11 -18.78 -5.05 -0.66
C SER A 11 -19.11 -3.56 -0.64
N SER A 12 -20.25 -3.16 -0.05
CA SER A 12 -20.72 -1.77 -0.09
C SER A 12 -20.08 -0.86 0.95
N ASP A 13 -19.59 -1.41 2.06
CA ASP A 13 -19.13 -0.62 3.20
C ASP A 13 -17.63 -0.22 3.12
N LEU A 14 -16.89 -0.78 2.18
CA LEU A 14 -15.45 -0.51 1.98
C LEU A 14 -15.15 0.45 0.81
N GLY A 15 -16.12 1.27 0.44
CA GLY A 15 -15.98 2.31 -0.58
C GLY A 15 -16.40 1.89 -1.99
N VAL A 16 -16.45 2.85 -2.89
CA VAL A 16 -16.95 2.71 -4.28
C VAL A 16 -16.20 1.63 -5.04
N LEU A 17 -16.94 0.81 -5.77
CA LEU A 17 -16.37 -0.17 -6.72
C LEU A 17 -15.58 0.55 -7.81
N GLY A 18 -14.45 -0.02 -8.22
CA GLY A 18 -13.59 0.50 -9.28
C GLY A 18 -12.14 0.72 -8.83
N GLY A 19 -11.29 1.09 -9.77
CA GLY A 19 -9.86 1.31 -9.54
C GLY A 19 -9.13 0.08 -9.00
N HIS A 20 -8.27 0.26 -8.03
CA HIS A 20 -7.63 -0.84 -7.32
C HIS A 20 -8.61 -1.46 -6.31
N TRP A 21 -9.03 -2.67 -6.59
CA TRP A 21 -10.13 -3.35 -5.87
C TRP A 21 -9.67 -4.27 -4.73
N THR A 22 -8.37 -4.55 -4.63
CA THR A 22 -7.82 -5.38 -3.54
C THR A 22 -8.06 -4.72 -2.18
N ARG A 23 -8.50 -5.51 -1.21
CA ARG A 23 -8.74 -5.13 0.19
C ARG A 23 -8.05 -6.16 1.08
N ASN A 24 -6.78 -5.91 1.41
CA ASN A 24 -6.02 -6.80 2.28
C ASN A 24 -6.14 -6.37 3.73
N LEU A 25 -6.18 -7.35 4.62
CA LEU A 25 -6.36 -7.18 6.05
C LEU A 25 -5.13 -7.67 6.80
N ALA A 26 -4.81 -7.00 7.90
CA ALA A 26 -3.87 -7.48 8.91
C ALA A 26 -4.43 -7.19 10.30
N ALA A 27 -4.05 -7.99 11.31
CA ALA A 27 -4.41 -7.76 12.69
C ALA A 27 -3.18 -7.55 13.55
N ASP A 28 -3.20 -6.57 14.46
CA ASP A 28 -2.15 -6.37 15.45
C ASP A 28 -2.24 -7.41 16.60
N SER A 29 -1.32 -7.34 17.55
CA SER A 29 -1.25 -8.26 18.71
C SER A 29 -2.49 -8.20 19.62
N LYS A 30 -3.30 -7.14 19.51
CA LYS A 30 -4.52 -6.92 20.29
C LYS A 30 -5.79 -7.32 19.52
N GLY A 31 -5.64 -7.77 18.27
CA GLY A 31 -6.75 -8.11 17.40
C GLY A 31 -7.40 -6.91 16.70
N THR A 32 -6.79 -5.73 16.72
CA THR A 32 -7.23 -4.57 15.94
C THR A 32 -7.02 -4.85 14.46
N LEU A 33 -8.05 -4.70 13.64
CA LEU A 33 -7.98 -4.94 12.21
C LEU A 33 -7.55 -3.68 11.46
N TYR A 34 -6.66 -3.87 10.51
CA TYR A 34 -6.21 -2.85 9.56
C TYR A 34 -6.57 -3.29 8.15
N VAL A 35 -7.03 -2.37 7.33
CA VAL A 35 -7.35 -2.59 5.93
C VAL A 35 -6.56 -1.67 5.03
N ALA A 36 -5.93 -2.26 4.01
CA ALA A 36 -5.25 -1.53 2.94
C ALA A 36 -6.19 -1.38 1.73
N ILE A 37 -6.39 -0.15 1.27
CA ILE A 37 -7.31 0.18 0.17
C ILE A 37 -6.57 1.03 -0.87
N GLY A 38 -6.45 0.54 -2.09
CA GLY A 38 -5.81 1.25 -3.19
C GLY A 38 -6.65 2.38 -3.77
N SER A 39 -6.00 3.28 -4.52
CA SER A 39 -6.62 4.41 -5.19
C SER A 39 -7.66 3.99 -6.23
N ASN A 40 -8.54 4.92 -6.61
CA ASN A 40 -9.50 4.70 -7.69
C ASN A 40 -8.89 4.88 -9.09
N GLY A 41 -7.71 5.47 -9.20
CA GLY A 41 -7.07 5.71 -10.49
C GLY A 41 -5.55 5.79 -10.37
N ASN A 42 -4.90 6.12 -11.49
CA ASN A 42 -3.45 6.26 -11.55
C ASN A 42 -2.98 7.49 -10.75
N ILE A 43 -3.48 8.66 -11.12
CA ILE A 43 -3.28 9.94 -10.42
C ILE A 43 -4.65 10.60 -10.31
N ASN A 44 -5.14 10.82 -9.09
CA ASN A 44 -6.46 11.38 -8.85
C ASN A 44 -6.46 12.14 -7.51
N ASP A 45 -6.77 13.43 -7.52
CA ASP A 45 -6.81 14.28 -6.33
C ASP A 45 -8.22 14.44 -5.72
N HIS A 46 -9.18 13.67 -6.23
CA HIS A 46 -10.58 13.65 -5.76
C HIS A 46 -11.03 12.26 -5.33
N ASP A 47 -10.11 11.45 -4.83
CA ASP A 47 -10.43 10.09 -4.39
C ASP A 47 -11.20 10.08 -3.06
N ASP A 48 -11.94 8.99 -2.81
CA ASP A 48 -12.55 8.75 -1.52
C ASP A 48 -11.46 8.77 -0.42
N PRO A 49 -11.69 9.42 0.72
CA PRO A 49 -10.69 9.56 1.78
C PRO A 49 -10.19 8.24 2.37
N HIS A 50 -10.91 7.13 2.19
CA HIS A 50 -10.46 5.80 2.61
C HIS A 50 -9.59 5.08 1.58
N ARG A 51 -9.47 5.64 0.36
CA ARG A 51 -8.60 5.11 -0.69
C ARG A 51 -7.18 5.64 -0.61
N ALA A 52 -6.25 4.95 -1.27
CA ALA A 52 -4.81 5.22 -1.21
C ALA A 52 -4.32 5.32 0.25
N ALA A 53 -4.82 4.42 1.09
CA ALA A 53 -4.69 4.51 2.53
C ALA A 53 -4.63 3.13 3.20
N VAL A 54 -4.11 3.13 4.41
CA VAL A 54 -4.34 2.10 5.41
C VAL A 54 -5.26 2.69 6.47
N SER A 55 -6.31 1.98 6.83
CA SER A 55 -7.27 2.37 7.86
C SER A 55 -7.42 1.31 8.93
N VAL A 56 -7.73 1.72 10.16
CA VAL A 56 -8.20 0.84 11.23
C VAL A 56 -9.68 0.57 11.02
N VAL A 57 -10.09 -0.68 11.18
CA VAL A 57 -11.50 -1.07 11.20
C VAL A 57 -11.96 -1.04 12.65
N GLU A 58 -12.78 -0.06 13.00
CA GLU A 58 -13.34 0.09 14.34
C GLU A 58 -14.38 -1.03 14.64
N PRO A 59 -14.65 -1.36 15.93
CA PRO A 59 -15.62 -2.40 16.28
C PRO A 59 -17.03 -2.20 15.72
N ASN A 60 -17.41 -0.99 15.38
CA ASN A 60 -18.68 -0.65 14.75
C ASN A 60 -18.64 -0.71 13.21
N GLY A 61 -17.53 -1.16 12.61
CA GLY A 61 -17.31 -1.22 11.17
C GLY A 61 -16.84 0.09 10.53
N LYS A 62 -16.77 1.20 11.28
CA LYS A 62 -16.25 2.47 10.75
C LYS A 62 -14.76 2.36 10.45
N LEU A 63 -14.33 2.98 9.35
CA LEU A 63 -12.91 3.11 9.03
C LEU A 63 -12.35 4.42 9.61
N THR A 64 -11.21 4.31 10.29
CA THR A 64 -10.42 5.46 10.75
C THR A 64 -9.07 5.42 10.06
N GLN A 65 -8.72 6.49 9.33
CA GLN A 65 -7.44 6.55 8.62
C GLN A 65 -6.27 6.36 9.58
N TYR A 66 -5.37 5.44 9.22
CA TYR A 66 -4.10 5.21 9.93
C TYR A 66 -2.95 5.90 9.23
N ALA A 67 -2.82 5.73 7.90
CA ALA A 67 -1.84 6.40 7.05
C ALA A 67 -2.41 6.61 5.65
N THR A 68 -1.93 7.62 4.92
CA THR A 68 -2.46 8.04 3.62
C THR A 68 -1.36 8.25 2.59
N GLY A 69 -1.74 8.47 1.33
CA GLY A 69 -0.78 8.71 0.26
C GLY A 69 -0.06 7.44 -0.23
N LEU A 70 -0.64 6.28 0.03
CA LEU A 70 -0.18 4.96 -0.42
C LEU A 70 -0.99 4.57 -1.65
N ARG A 71 -0.47 4.80 -2.87
CA ARG A 71 -1.28 4.67 -4.10
C ARG A 71 -2.06 3.36 -4.18
N ASN A 72 -1.38 2.23 -4.16
CA ASN A 72 -2.02 0.91 -4.15
C ASN A 72 -1.31 -0.01 -3.16
N PRO A 73 -1.61 0.10 -1.86
CA PRO A 73 -1.07 -0.79 -0.85
C PRO A 73 -1.74 -2.16 -0.98
N VAL A 74 -0.93 -3.20 -1.21
CA VAL A 74 -1.44 -4.56 -1.44
C VAL A 74 -1.02 -5.49 -0.31
N GLY A 75 0.21 -5.99 -0.30
CA GLY A 75 0.69 -6.85 0.78
C GLY A 75 0.84 -6.04 2.07
N ILE A 76 0.13 -6.44 3.12
CA ILE A 76 0.15 -5.79 4.43
C ILE A 76 0.36 -6.84 5.52
N THR A 77 1.27 -6.58 6.45
CA THR A 77 1.54 -7.49 7.58
C THR A 77 2.29 -6.76 8.70
N PHE A 78 2.21 -7.32 9.90
CA PHE A 78 3.02 -6.86 11.03
C PHE A 78 4.37 -7.58 11.07
N TYR A 79 5.41 -6.88 11.51
CA TYR A 79 6.70 -7.52 11.80
C TYR A 79 6.53 -8.49 12.99
N PRO A 80 7.03 -9.72 12.89
CA PRO A 80 6.79 -10.75 13.90
C PRO A 80 7.23 -10.32 15.31
N GLY A 81 6.32 -10.46 16.27
CA GLY A 81 6.55 -10.11 17.68
C GLY A 81 6.47 -8.62 18.00
N THR A 82 6.03 -7.79 17.05
CA THR A 82 5.80 -6.34 17.22
C THR A 82 4.44 -5.93 16.68
N ASP A 83 4.06 -4.67 16.92
CA ASP A 83 2.93 -4.01 16.25
C ASP A 83 3.42 -3.02 15.16
N ASP A 84 4.60 -3.25 14.60
CA ASP A 84 5.13 -2.48 13.47
C ASP A 84 4.51 -2.98 12.17
N LEU A 85 3.67 -2.16 11.57
CA LEU A 85 2.93 -2.46 10.35
C LEU A 85 3.77 -2.15 9.11
N TYR A 86 3.84 -3.09 8.18
CA TYR A 86 4.52 -2.93 6.89
C TYR A 86 3.58 -3.16 5.73
N VAL A 87 3.85 -2.49 4.63
CA VAL A 87 3.07 -2.60 3.39
C VAL A 87 3.98 -2.57 2.16
N VAL A 88 3.61 -3.32 1.12
CA VAL A 88 4.15 -3.13 -0.23
C VAL A 88 3.15 -2.33 -1.06
N VAL A 89 3.67 -1.39 -1.85
CA VAL A 89 2.86 -0.43 -2.61
C VAL A 89 3.26 -0.44 -4.07
N ASN A 90 2.24 -0.54 -4.92
CA ASN A 90 2.38 -0.33 -6.36
C ASN A 90 2.19 1.15 -6.68
N GLU A 91 3.20 1.78 -7.23
CA GLU A 91 3.19 3.20 -7.57
C GLU A 91 2.59 3.49 -8.96
N ARG A 92 2.54 4.78 -9.29
CA ARG A 92 1.90 5.32 -10.49
C ARG A 92 2.64 4.98 -11.77
N ASP A 93 1.88 4.94 -12.85
CA ASP A 93 2.37 4.79 -14.22
C ASP A 93 2.41 6.14 -14.94
N GLY A 94 3.16 6.21 -16.04
CA GLY A 94 3.17 7.38 -16.93
C GLY A 94 4.41 8.25 -16.81
N GLU A 95 5.28 8.00 -15.82
CA GLU A 95 6.53 8.73 -15.60
C GLU A 95 7.75 8.05 -16.28
N GLY A 96 7.49 7.07 -17.15
CA GLY A 96 8.52 6.30 -17.86
C GLY A 96 8.93 5.01 -17.14
N ASP A 97 9.84 4.26 -17.75
CA ASP A 97 10.22 2.92 -17.32
C ASP A 97 10.91 2.87 -15.93
N GLU A 98 11.60 3.92 -15.54
CA GLU A 98 12.39 3.95 -14.30
C GLU A 98 11.71 4.72 -13.16
N LEU A 99 10.52 5.30 -13.41
CA LEU A 99 9.70 6.01 -12.43
C LEU A 99 8.24 5.57 -12.50
N VAL A 100 7.52 5.53 -11.39
CA VAL A 100 7.92 5.74 -9.99
C VAL A 100 8.19 4.37 -9.39
N PRO A 101 9.27 4.20 -8.59
CA PRO A 101 9.56 2.90 -8.01
C PRO A 101 8.46 2.43 -7.07
N ASP A 102 8.08 1.16 -7.21
CA ASP A 102 7.31 0.45 -6.21
C ASP A 102 8.14 0.31 -4.91
N TYR A 103 7.52 0.05 -3.78
CA TYR A 103 8.25 0.05 -2.52
C TYR A 103 7.66 -0.85 -1.44
N LEU A 104 8.50 -1.16 -0.44
CA LEU A 104 8.12 -1.66 0.89
C LEU A 104 8.39 -0.54 1.90
N THR A 105 7.48 -0.34 2.84
CA THR A 105 7.68 0.63 3.92
C THR A 105 7.01 0.22 5.22
N HIS A 106 7.61 0.61 6.35
CA HIS A 106 6.96 0.69 7.63
C HIS A 106 5.87 1.76 7.59
N VAL A 107 4.70 1.46 8.11
CA VAL A 107 3.55 2.38 8.07
C VAL A 107 3.40 3.08 9.42
N GLU A 108 3.74 4.36 9.47
CA GLU A 108 3.61 5.17 10.68
C GLU A 108 2.21 5.80 10.78
N LYS A 109 1.65 5.79 11.98
CA LYS A 109 0.34 6.41 12.25
C LYS A 109 0.36 7.90 11.94
N GLY A 110 -0.60 8.37 11.13
CA GLY A 110 -0.73 9.77 10.72
C GLY A 110 0.23 10.19 9.60
N ALA A 111 1.06 9.27 9.09
CA ALA A 111 2.00 9.57 8.02
C ALA A 111 1.29 9.74 6.66
N PHE A 112 1.94 10.51 5.79
CA PHE A 112 1.57 10.70 4.38
C PHE A 112 2.73 10.26 3.48
N TYR A 113 2.48 9.35 2.53
CA TYR A 113 3.49 8.72 1.67
C TYR A 113 3.55 9.29 0.25
N GLY A 114 2.84 10.38 -0.01
CA GLY A 114 3.02 11.23 -1.20
C GLY A 114 1.85 11.20 -2.18
N TRP A 115 1.28 10.05 -2.51
CA TRP A 115 0.23 9.97 -3.53
C TRP A 115 -1.00 10.81 -3.15
N PRO A 116 -1.62 11.58 -4.08
CA PRO A 116 -1.23 11.73 -5.49
C PRO A 116 -0.23 12.87 -5.73
N TYR A 117 0.11 13.69 -4.74
CA TYR A 117 0.79 14.97 -4.89
C TYR A 117 2.32 14.88 -4.96
N ALA A 118 2.88 13.79 -4.47
CA ALA A 118 4.31 13.55 -4.44
C ALA A 118 4.68 12.07 -4.57
N TYR A 119 5.97 11.77 -4.76
CA TYR A 119 6.55 10.44 -4.75
C TYR A 119 7.98 10.51 -4.22
N LEU A 120 8.53 9.39 -3.74
CA LEU A 120 9.89 9.31 -3.17
C LEU A 120 10.17 10.44 -2.17
N GLY A 121 9.25 10.66 -1.24
CA GLY A 121 9.29 11.81 -0.35
C GLY A 121 8.73 13.06 -1.05
N GLN A 122 9.53 14.12 -1.12
CA GLN A 122 9.06 15.45 -1.54
C GLN A 122 9.22 15.73 -3.05
N HIS A 123 9.36 14.70 -3.89
CA HIS A 123 9.32 14.90 -5.33
C HIS A 123 7.89 15.16 -5.77
N GLU A 124 7.62 16.39 -6.16
CA GLU A 124 6.27 16.83 -6.50
C GLU A 124 5.79 16.17 -7.80
N GLU A 125 4.54 15.72 -7.80
CA GLU A 125 3.88 15.17 -8.97
C GLU A 125 3.70 16.27 -10.04
N PRO A 126 4.29 16.12 -11.25
CA PRO A 126 4.28 17.21 -12.25
C PRO A 126 2.87 17.67 -12.64
N SER A 127 1.92 16.74 -12.77
CA SER A 127 0.54 17.04 -13.18
C SER A 127 -0.28 17.74 -12.10
N LEU A 128 0.17 17.68 -10.83
CA LEU A 128 -0.50 18.30 -9.67
C LEU A 128 0.36 19.37 -8.99
N LYS A 129 1.38 19.86 -9.70
CA LYS A 129 2.36 20.82 -9.16
C LYS A 129 1.70 22.03 -8.52
N GLY A 130 2.13 22.35 -7.30
CA GLY A 130 1.67 23.50 -6.52
C GLY A 130 0.29 23.34 -5.87
N LYS A 131 -0.44 22.23 -6.08
CA LYS A 131 -1.78 22.07 -5.51
C LYS A 131 -1.78 21.85 -3.99
N ARG A 132 -0.84 21.08 -3.45
CA ARG A 132 -0.80 20.75 -2.02
C ARG A 132 0.63 20.76 -1.47
N PRO A 133 1.30 21.92 -1.47
CA PRO A 133 2.66 22.05 -0.94
C PRO A 133 2.77 21.64 0.54
N ASP A 134 1.69 21.78 1.31
CA ASP A 134 1.59 21.33 2.69
C ASP A 134 1.73 19.81 2.85
N LEU A 135 1.17 19.04 1.92
CA LEU A 135 1.29 17.57 1.90
C LEU A 135 2.63 17.14 1.30
N VAL A 136 3.07 17.77 0.23
CA VAL A 136 4.39 17.48 -0.38
C VAL A 136 5.49 17.61 0.67
N ALA A 137 5.47 18.67 1.48
CA ALA A 137 6.46 18.90 2.55
C ALA A 137 6.44 17.82 3.64
N LYS A 138 5.36 17.08 3.80
CA LYS A 138 5.19 16.02 4.81
C LYS A 138 5.39 14.60 4.25
N ALA A 139 5.55 14.48 2.92
CA ALA A 139 5.63 13.17 2.29
C ALA A 139 6.85 12.40 2.78
N LYS A 140 6.60 11.19 3.27
CA LYS A 140 7.63 10.26 3.76
C LYS A 140 8.37 9.60 2.60
N VAL A 141 9.65 9.36 2.80
CA VAL A 141 10.45 8.50 1.92
C VAL A 141 10.21 7.05 2.32
N PRO A 142 9.88 6.15 1.38
CA PRO A 142 9.77 4.73 1.68
C PRO A 142 11.11 4.08 2.10
N ASP A 143 11.04 2.98 2.87
CA ASP A 143 12.25 2.34 3.42
C ASP A 143 13.05 1.55 2.37
N VAL A 144 12.36 0.81 1.48
CA VAL A 144 12.97 -0.03 0.47
C VAL A 144 12.31 0.18 -0.88
N LEU A 145 13.10 0.59 -1.86
CA LEU A 145 12.62 0.82 -3.22
C LEU A 145 12.82 -0.43 -4.08
N PHE A 146 11.79 -0.78 -4.84
CA PHE A 146 11.86 -1.78 -5.90
C PHE A 146 11.98 -1.07 -7.26
N ARG A 147 12.30 -1.83 -8.30
CA ARG A 147 12.22 -1.28 -9.66
C ARG A 147 10.76 -0.88 -9.96
N SER A 148 10.59 0.23 -10.66
CA SER A 148 9.28 0.68 -11.14
C SER A 148 8.58 -0.43 -11.93
N HIS A 149 7.27 -0.50 -11.86
CA HIS A 149 6.44 -1.48 -12.57
C HIS A 149 6.70 -2.95 -12.19
N SER A 150 7.27 -3.23 -11.03
CA SER A 150 7.50 -4.62 -10.59
C SER A 150 6.28 -5.26 -9.92
N ALA A 151 5.29 -4.45 -9.57
CA ALA A 151 4.00 -4.85 -9.01
C ALA A 151 4.14 -5.81 -7.80
N PRO A 152 4.67 -5.37 -6.66
CA PRO A 152 4.73 -6.18 -5.45
C PRO A 152 3.33 -6.42 -4.90
N LEU A 153 2.97 -7.70 -4.67
CA LEU A 153 1.63 -8.09 -4.21
C LEU A 153 1.67 -8.77 -2.85
N GLY A 154 2.53 -9.78 -2.66
CA GLY A 154 2.65 -10.53 -1.42
C GLY A 154 3.77 -9.98 -0.53
N LEU A 155 3.55 -9.99 0.77
CA LEU A 155 4.55 -9.62 1.77
C LEU A 155 4.50 -10.62 2.92
N LEU A 156 5.65 -11.20 3.27
CA LEU A 156 5.81 -12.11 4.40
C LEU A 156 7.16 -11.86 5.08
N PHE A 157 7.19 -11.73 6.40
CA PHE A 157 8.43 -11.83 7.17
C PHE A 157 8.71 -13.27 7.54
N TYR A 158 9.91 -13.75 7.20
CA TYR A 158 10.28 -15.16 7.37
C TYR A 158 10.70 -15.46 8.81
N THR A 159 9.95 -16.33 9.46
CA THR A 159 10.23 -16.82 10.83
C THR A 159 10.59 -18.30 10.88
N GLY A 160 10.62 -18.98 9.73
CA GLY A 160 10.87 -20.41 9.62
C GLY A 160 12.33 -20.77 9.79
N THR A 161 12.60 -22.08 9.68
CA THR A 161 13.94 -22.66 9.80
C THR A 161 14.39 -23.44 8.55
N GLN A 162 13.56 -23.46 7.50
CA GLN A 162 13.84 -24.18 6.26
C GLN A 162 14.95 -23.51 5.45
N PHE A 163 14.95 -22.17 5.37
CA PHE A 163 16.00 -21.41 4.72
C PHE A 163 17.17 -21.10 5.68
N PRO A 164 18.37 -20.77 5.16
CA PRO A 164 19.52 -20.36 5.95
C PRO A 164 19.20 -19.25 6.96
N ALA A 165 20.00 -19.18 8.03
CA ALA A 165 19.73 -18.26 9.15
C ALA A 165 19.70 -16.78 8.74
N GLU A 166 20.39 -16.40 7.67
CA GLU A 166 20.44 -15.05 7.11
C GLU A 166 19.10 -14.55 6.58
N TYR A 167 18.17 -15.46 6.24
CA TYR A 167 16.81 -15.11 5.80
C TYR A 167 15.83 -14.86 6.95
N ARG A 168 16.20 -15.23 8.18
CA ARG A 168 15.29 -15.07 9.33
C ARG A 168 15.12 -13.61 9.68
N GLY A 169 13.84 -13.20 9.83
CA GLY A 169 13.48 -11.81 10.04
C GLY A 169 13.50 -10.95 8.76
N GLY A 170 13.97 -11.52 7.64
CA GLY A 170 13.90 -10.87 6.34
C GLY A 170 12.49 -10.88 5.75
N ALA A 171 12.23 -9.98 4.82
CA ALA A 171 10.97 -9.91 4.07
C ALA A 171 11.09 -10.69 2.75
N PHE A 172 10.10 -11.53 2.47
CA PHE A 172 9.86 -12.10 1.14
C PHE A 172 8.73 -11.31 0.48
N VAL A 173 9.01 -10.79 -0.72
CA VAL A 173 8.04 -9.99 -1.49
C VAL A 173 7.80 -10.66 -2.83
N ALA A 174 6.56 -11.08 -3.08
CA ALA A 174 6.17 -11.65 -4.36
C ALA A 174 5.81 -10.54 -5.35
N HIS A 175 6.54 -10.48 -6.46
CA HIS A 175 6.32 -9.52 -7.53
C HIS A 175 5.54 -10.16 -8.68
N HIS A 176 4.38 -9.60 -9.03
CA HIS A 176 3.59 -10.02 -10.20
C HIS A 176 4.34 -9.73 -11.50
N GLY A 177 4.99 -8.58 -11.59
CA GLY A 177 5.71 -8.14 -12.77
C GLY A 177 5.00 -7.09 -13.60
N SER A 178 5.77 -6.51 -14.53
CA SER A 178 5.33 -5.37 -15.35
C SER A 178 4.43 -5.80 -16.51
N TRP A 179 3.44 -4.97 -16.82
CA TRP A 179 2.65 -5.04 -18.05
C TRP A 179 3.03 -3.93 -19.05
N ASN A 180 3.67 -2.86 -18.60
CA ASN A 180 3.89 -1.61 -19.33
C ASN A 180 5.37 -1.15 -19.37
N ALA A 181 6.33 -1.97 -18.95
CA ALA A 181 7.76 -1.65 -19.08
C ALA A 181 8.33 -2.19 -20.39
N ALA A 182 9.21 -1.42 -21.05
CA ALA A 182 9.88 -1.84 -22.27
C ALA A 182 10.70 -3.12 -22.09
N ASN A 183 11.35 -3.24 -20.91
CA ASN A 183 11.99 -4.49 -20.49
C ASN A 183 11.16 -5.09 -19.33
N PRO A 184 10.60 -6.31 -19.48
CA PRO A 184 9.82 -6.95 -18.43
C PRO A 184 10.56 -7.02 -17.10
N ARG A 185 9.84 -6.80 -16.00
CA ARG A 185 10.36 -6.76 -14.62
C ARG A 185 9.43 -7.53 -13.69
N GLY A 186 9.96 -7.94 -12.55
CA GLY A 186 9.21 -8.73 -11.57
C GLY A 186 9.21 -10.21 -11.90
N TYR A 187 8.07 -10.92 -11.71
CA TYR A 187 7.94 -12.38 -11.81
C TYR A 187 8.95 -13.10 -10.92
N LYS A 188 9.12 -12.63 -9.67
CA LYS A 188 10.12 -13.12 -8.73
C LYS A 188 9.66 -12.94 -7.29
N ILE A 189 10.40 -13.56 -6.42
CA ILE A 189 10.38 -13.34 -4.99
C ILE A 189 11.71 -12.77 -4.56
#